data_e8aebb2d2d37e0a43759cf9a8d9e430d
#
_entry.id   e8aebb2d2d37e0a43759cf9a8d9e430d
#
_cell.length_a   1.000
_cell.length_b   1.000
_cell.length_c   1.000
_cell.angle_alpha   90.00
_cell.angle_beta   90.00
_cell.angle_gamma   90.00
#
_symmetry.space_group_name_H-M   'P 1'
#
loop_
_entity.id
_entity.type
_entity.pdbx_description
1 polymer ?
#
loop_
_entity_poly.entity_id
_entity_poly.type
_entity_poly.pdbx_seq_one_letter_code
_entity_poly.pdbx_strand_id
1 'polypeptide(L)'
;VRIIGIDPGTKITGVGIIDVDKRGDFSPVFFTSLKFKDSLDNVIYQFFTGLKEIVEEFKPDIAVIEDIFYAVNVKSTIMLAHLRGSAITLFKLYQLPVYSYTPLDVKKTIAGYGRAEKEQVRFLVENLLNIDLKEYPYDVSDALALAICHANYEAFNF
;
A
#
# COMPACT_ATOMS: atom_id res chain seq x y z
N VAL A 1 -5.67 -13.61 8.05
CA VAL A 1 -4.64 -12.56 8.26
C VAL A 1 -5.08 -11.30 7.53
N ARG A 2 -5.07 -10.17 8.22
CA ARG A 2 -5.41 -8.86 7.64
C ARG A 2 -4.16 -8.07 7.31
N ILE A 3 -4.04 -7.64 6.07
CA ILE A 3 -2.87 -6.94 5.55
C ILE A 3 -3.27 -5.56 5.07
N ILE A 4 -2.58 -4.51 5.56
CA ILE A 4 -2.70 -3.14 5.05
C ILE A 4 -1.54 -2.85 4.12
N GLY A 5 -1.84 -2.43 2.89
CA GLY A 5 -0.88 -1.90 1.92
C GLY A 5 -0.99 -0.40 1.79
N ILE A 6 0.15 0.27 1.65
CA ILE A 6 0.21 1.73 1.50
C ILE A 6 1.14 2.11 0.37
N ASP A 7 0.64 2.96 -0.52
CA ASP A 7 1.42 3.68 -1.54
C ASP A 7 1.51 5.16 -1.15
N PRO A 8 2.59 5.58 -0.47
CA PRO A 8 2.71 6.93 0.03
C PRO A 8 2.90 7.96 -1.08
N GLY A 9 2.20 9.07 -0.96
CA GLY A 9 2.35 10.23 -1.84
C GLY A 9 2.01 11.51 -1.10
N THR A 10 2.71 12.60 -1.43
CA THR A 10 2.52 13.89 -0.75
C THR A 10 1.25 14.62 -1.18
N LYS A 11 0.66 14.26 -2.30
CA LYS A 11 -0.62 14.76 -2.78
C LYS A 11 -1.73 13.74 -2.61
N ILE A 12 -1.43 12.48 -2.89
CA ILE A 12 -2.36 11.35 -2.76
C ILE A 12 -1.59 10.17 -2.19
N THR A 13 -2.11 9.60 -1.12
CA THR A 13 -1.67 8.31 -0.57
C THR A 13 -2.75 7.27 -0.81
N GLY A 14 -2.41 6.17 -1.45
CA GLY A 14 -3.29 5.01 -1.57
C GLY A 14 -3.22 4.14 -0.33
N VAL A 15 -4.38 3.65 0.11
CA VAL A 15 -4.50 2.68 1.22
C VAL A 15 -5.39 1.54 0.77
N GLY A 16 -4.97 0.31 1.00
CA GLY A 16 -5.74 -0.88 0.71
C GLY A 16 -5.60 -1.94 1.79
N ILE A 17 -6.70 -2.53 2.22
CA ILE A 17 -6.73 -3.59 3.23
C ILE A 17 -7.44 -4.81 2.67
N ILE A 18 -6.80 -5.95 2.81
CA ILE A 18 -7.35 -7.25 2.41
C ILE A 18 -7.30 -8.22 3.58
N ASP A 19 -8.22 -9.18 3.59
CA ASP A 19 -8.12 -10.38 4.39
C ASP A 19 -7.64 -11.54 3.51
N VAL A 20 -6.76 -12.36 4.06
CA VAL A 20 -6.28 -13.59 3.44
C VAL A 20 -6.70 -14.75 4.33
N ASP A 21 -7.48 -15.67 3.78
CA ASP A 21 -7.94 -16.84 4.52
C ASP A 21 -6.89 -17.97 4.55
N LYS A 22 -7.22 -19.09 5.23
CA LYS A 22 -6.32 -20.24 5.34
C LYS A 22 -6.06 -20.97 4.01
N ARG A 23 -6.87 -20.73 3.00
CA ARG A 23 -6.70 -21.30 1.65
C ARG A 23 -5.86 -20.41 0.75
N GLY A 24 -5.58 -19.17 1.20
CA GLY A 24 -4.91 -18.15 0.41
C GLY A 24 -5.85 -17.30 -0.45
N ASP A 25 -7.16 -17.39 -0.23
CA ASP A 25 -8.14 -16.57 -0.93
C ASP A 25 -8.17 -15.14 -0.35
N PHE A 26 -8.28 -14.16 -1.24
CA PHE A 26 -8.29 -12.74 -0.89
C PHE A 26 -9.71 -12.20 -0.80
N SER A 27 -9.95 -11.35 0.20
CA SER A 27 -11.19 -10.58 0.33
C SER A 27 -10.86 -9.11 0.58
N PRO A 28 -11.49 -8.17 -0.14
CA PRO A 28 -11.30 -6.75 0.12
C PRO A 28 -11.99 -6.38 1.45
N VAL A 29 -11.31 -5.61 2.29
CA VAL A 29 -11.83 -5.11 3.56
C VAL A 29 -12.12 -3.62 3.47
N PHE A 30 -11.14 -2.86 3.00
CA PHE A 30 -11.22 -1.40 2.90
C PHE A 30 -10.20 -0.89 1.90
N PHE A 31 -10.57 0.15 1.16
CA PHE A 31 -9.62 0.84 0.30
C PHE A 31 -10.06 2.29 0.10
N THR A 32 -9.08 3.19 0.09
CA THR A 32 -9.32 4.62 -0.05
C THR A 32 -8.08 5.36 -0.53
N SER A 33 -8.26 6.61 -0.90
CA SER A 33 -7.17 7.57 -1.08
C SER A 33 -7.24 8.67 -0.04
N LEU A 34 -6.10 9.02 0.54
CA LEU A 34 -5.93 10.20 1.38
C LEU A 34 -5.37 11.31 0.49
N LYS A 35 -6.05 12.45 0.43
CA LYS A 35 -5.67 13.59 -0.40
C LYS A 35 -5.19 14.74 0.46
N PHE A 36 -4.07 15.35 0.06
CA PHE A 36 -3.41 16.43 0.79
C PHE A 36 -3.16 17.63 -0.11
N LYS A 37 -3.33 18.83 0.46
CA LYS A 37 -3.01 20.10 -0.19
C LYS A 37 -2.59 21.08 0.91
N ASP A 38 -1.34 20.95 1.36
CA ASP A 38 -0.83 21.73 2.48
C ASP A 38 0.70 21.78 2.44
N SER A 39 1.33 22.47 3.39
CA SER A 39 2.76 22.40 3.62
C SER A 39 3.19 20.99 4.04
N LEU A 40 4.45 20.64 3.84
CA LEU A 40 4.94 19.27 4.06
C LEU A 40 4.72 18.81 5.51
N ASP A 41 4.97 19.65 6.49
CA ASP A 41 4.77 19.33 7.92
C ASP A 41 3.31 19.01 8.23
N ASN A 42 2.37 19.80 7.69
CA ASN A 42 0.93 19.52 7.84
C ASN A 42 0.52 18.25 7.08
N VAL A 43 1.07 18.00 5.90
CA VAL A 43 0.82 16.76 5.14
C VAL A 43 1.30 15.54 5.94
N ILE A 44 2.48 15.59 6.53
CA ILE A 44 3.00 14.51 7.38
C ILE A 44 2.05 14.24 8.57
N TYR A 45 1.57 15.30 9.21
CA TYR A 45 0.63 15.18 10.32
C TYR A 45 -0.72 14.58 9.87
N GLN A 46 -1.29 15.08 8.79
CA GLN A 46 -2.55 14.58 8.22
C GLN A 46 -2.43 13.13 7.75
N PHE A 47 -1.32 12.77 7.12
CA PHE A 47 -0.98 11.41 6.72
C PHE A 47 -0.95 10.47 7.95
N PHE A 48 -0.22 10.86 8.98
CA PHE A 48 -0.11 10.07 10.21
C PHE A 48 -1.47 9.88 10.88
N THR A 49 -2.23 10.95 11.08
CA THR A 49 -3.53 10.88 11.76
C THR A 49 -4.57 10.12 10.95
N GLY A 50 -4.59 10.29 9.63
CA GLY A 50 -5.48 9.54 8.75
C GLY A 50 -5.20 8.04 8.75
N LEU A 51 -3.93 7.66 8.69
CA LEU A 51 -3.54 6.25 8.79
C LEU A 51 -3.82 5.67 10.18
N LYS A 52 -3.61 6.46 11.23
CA LYS A 52 -3.89 6.03 12.61
C LYS A 52 -5.36 5.64 12.77
N GLU A 53 -6.28 6.47 12.28
CA GLU A 53 -7.71 6.17 12.31
C GLU A 53 -8.04 4.85 11.58
N ILE A 54 -7.45 4.62 10.42
CA ILE A 54 -7.63 3.39 9.63
C ILE A 54 -7.09 2.18 10.39
N VAL A 55 -5.89 2.28 10.96
CA VAL A 55 -5.28 1.18 11.73
C VAL A 55 -6.12 0.84 12.96
N GLU A 56 -6.63 1.84 13.68
CA GLU A 56 -7.46 1.64 14.86
C GLU A 56 -8.82 1.00 14.52
N GLU A 57 -9.42 1.40 13.40
CA GLU A 57 -10.72 0.88 12.96
C GLU A 57 -10.61 -0.55 12.44
N PHE A 58 -9.67 -0.81 11.52
CA PHE A 58 -9.58 -2.09 10.81
C PHE A 58 -8.64 -3.11 11.44
N LYS A 59 -7.77 -2.69 12.34
CA LYS A 59 -6.85 -3.55 13.11
C LYS A 59 -6.10 -4.57 12.23
N PRO A 60 -5.28 -4.13 11.27
CA PRO A 60 -4.48 -5.04 10.46
C PRO A 60 -3.47 -5.81 11.30
N ASP A 61 -3.08 -6.99 10.82
CA ASP A 61 -2.04 -7.81 11.44
C ASP A 61 -0.66 -7.50 10.89
N ILE A 62 -0.58 -7.04 9.64
CA ILE A 62 0.66 -6.82 8.89
C ILE A 62 0.53 -5.51 8.10
N ALA A 63 1.61 -4.74 8.04
CA ALA A 63 1.70 -3.55 7.22
C ALA A 63 2.73 -3.72 6.09
N VAL A 64 2.37 -3.25 4.89
CA VAL A 64 3.21 -3.30 3.70
C VAL A 64 3.29 -1.90 3.10
N ILE A 65 4.50 -1.42 2.86
CA ILE A 65 4.75 -0.09 2.30
C ILE A 65 5.58 -0.24 1.03
N GLU A 66 5.25 0.54 -0.01
CA GLU A 66 6.10 0.60 -1.20
C GLU A 66 7.50 1.07 -0.83
N ASP A 67 8.51 0.37 -1.32
CA ASP A 67 9.89 0.76 -1.09
C ASP A 67 10.26 1.96 -1.98
N ILE A 68 11.04 2.88 -1.40
CA ILE A 68 11.55 4.04 -2.14
C ILE A 68 12.74 3.57 -2.95
N PHE A 69 12.59 3.57 -4.27
CA PHE A 69 13.71 3.38 -5.18
C PHE A 69 14.20 4.73 -5.72
N TYR A 70 15.46 4.79 -6.13
CA TYR A 70 16.09 6.02 -6.62
C TYR A 70 15.17 6.77 -7.59
N ALA A 71 14.52 7.81 -7.11
CA ALA A 71 13.79 8.72 -7.97
C ALA A 71 14.78 9.63 -8.70
N VAL A 72 14.47 9.93 -9.96
CA VAL A 72 15.20 10.93 -10.75
C VAL A 72 15.21 12.29 -10.05
N ASN A 73 14.20 12.56 -9.21
CA ASN A 73 14.05 13.79 -8.45
C ASN A 73 14.34 13.55 -6.95
N VAL A 74 15.50 14.03 -6.50
CA VAL A 74 15.95 13.92 -5.10
C VAL A 74 14.97 14.58 -4.12
N LYS A 75 14.39 15.72 -4.47
CA LYS A 75 13.41 16.42 -3.64
C LYS A 75 12.17 15.55 -3.37
N SER A 76 11.61 14.95 -4.40
CA SER A 76 10.46 14.05 -4.27
C SER A 76 10.80 12.82 -3.42
N THR A 77 11.99 12.26 -3.58
CA THR A 77 12.47 11.12 -2.77
C THR A 77 12.55 11.47 -1.29
N ILE A 78 13.08 12.65 -0.95
CA ILE A 78 13.17 13.12 0.43
C ILE A 78 11.76 13.32 1.03
N MET A 79 10.84 13.91 0.28
CA MET A 79 9.46 14.11 0.72
C MET A 79 8.75 12.78 1.00
N LEU A 80 8.90 11.79 0.13
CA LEU A 80 8.35 10.45 0.31
C LEU A 80 9.00 9.73 1.51
N ALA A 81 10.30 9.94 1.75
CA ALA A 81 10.99 9.37 2.91
C ALA A 81 10.41 9.87 4.23
N HIS A 82 9.98 11.14 4.31
CA HIS A 82 9.27 11.66 5.48
C HIS A 82 7.96 10.91 5.74
N LEU A 83 7.14 10.71 4.73
CA LEU A 83 5.89 9.97 4.86
C LEU A 83 6.13 8.52 5.22
N ARG A 84 7.10 7.88 4.58
CA ARG A 84 7.47 6.50 4.85
C ARG A 84 7.92 6.31 6.30
N GLY A 85 8.77 7.18 6.81
CA GLY A 85 9.21 7.17 8.21
C GLY A 85 8.04 7.35 9.18
N SER A 86 7.12 8.25 8.88
CA SER A 86 5.89 8.48 9.65
C SER A 86 5.01 7.21 9.71
N ALA A 87 4.81 6.54 8.57
CA ALA A 87 4.05 5.29 8.50
C ALA A 87 4.71 4.17 9.32
N ILE A 88 6.02 3.98 9.17
CA ILE A 88 6.78 2.96 9.93
C ILE A 88 6.64 3.21 11.43
N THR A 89 6.79 4.45 11.87
CA THR A 89 6.63 4.83 13.29
C THR A 89 5.23 4.47 13.79
N LEU A 90 4.20 4.82 13.03
CA LEU A 90 2.81 4.48 13.37
C LEU A 90 2.62 2.97 13.52
N PHE A 91 3.05 2.19 12.53
CA PHE A 91 2.87 0.75 12.55
C PHE A 91 3.61 0.09 13.72
N LYS A 92 4.81 0.58 14.06
CA LYS A 92 5.56 0.09 15.22
C LYS A 92 4.89 0.45 16.55
N LEU A 93 4.22 1.59 16.65
CA LEU A 93 3.40 1.93 17.83
C LEU A 93 2.28 0.91 18.05
N TYR A 94 1.70 0.37 16.98
CA TYR A 94 0.68 -0.68 17.03
C TYR A 94 1.26 -2.11 16.97
N GLN A 95 2.59 -2.24 17.09
CA GLN A 95 3.31 -3.52 17.08
C GLN A 95 3.11 -4.36 15.81
N LEU A 96 2.81 -3.69 14.68
CA LEU A 96 2.68 -4.37 13.41
C LEU A 96 4.04 -4.68 12.79
N PRO A 97 4.28 -5.89 12.29
CA PRO A 97 5.39 -6.14 11.39
C PRO A 97 5.23 -5.32 10.10
N VAL A 98 6.34 -4.78 9.61
CA VAL A 98 6.36 -3.92 8.42
C VAL A 98 7.25 -4.56 7.36
N TYR A 99 6.69 -4.72 6.17
CA TYR A 99 7.39 -5.23 4.99
C TYR A 99 7.41 -4.18 3.88
N SER A 100 8.36 -4.30 2.97
CA SER A 100 8.50 -3.39 1.84
C SER A 100 8.79 -4.17 0.56
N TYR A 101 8.21 -3.73 -0.54
CA TYR A 101 8.41 -4.27 -1.88
C TYR A 101 8.65 -3.15 -2.85
N THR A 102 9.51 -3.37 -3.83
CA THR A 102 9.71 -2.44 -4.94
C THR A 102 8.56 -2.52 -5.94
N PRO A 103 8.32 -1.48 -6.75
CA PRO A 103 7.36 -1.56 -7.84
C PRO A 103 7.59 -2.74 -8.79
N LEU A 104 8.86 -3.10 -9.00
CA LEU A 104 9.25 -4.25 -9.82
C LEU A 104 8.80 -5.58 -9.19
N ASP A 105 9.00 -5.74 -7.89
CA ASP A 105 8.58 -6.96 -7.17
C ASP A 105 7.06 -7.13 -7.22
N VAL A 106 6.32 -6.04 -7.01
CA VAL A 106 4.85 -6.05 -7.08
C VAL A 106 4.37 -6.46 -8.48
N LYS A 107 4.91 -5.84 -9.52
CA LYS A 107 4.54 -6.16 -10.91
C LYS A 107 4.86 -7.62 -11.26
N LYS A 108 6.03 -8.11 -10.88
CA LYS A 108 6.42 -9.51 -11.10
C LYS A 108 5.46 -10.48 -10.39
N THR A 109 5.09 -10.18 -9.16
CA THR A 109 4.24 -11.05 -8.36
C THR A 109 2.81 -11.08 -8.89
N ILE A 110 2.25 -9.95 -9.28
CA ILE A 110 0.85 -9.83 -9.69
C ILE A 110 0.66 -10.18 -11.17
N ALA A 111 1.52 -9.67 -12.05
CA ALA A 111 1.39 -9.83 -13.49
C ALA A 111 2.32 -10.89 -14.09
N GLY A 112 3.27 -11.42 -13.31
CA GLY A 112 4.27 -12.37 -13.79
C GLY A 112 5.48 -11.74 -14.49
N TYR A 113 5.50 -10.42 -14.70
CA TYR A 113 6.64 -9.71 -15.30
C TYR A 113 6.72 -8.25 -14.82
N GLY A 114 7.95 -7.72 -14.77
CA GLY A 114 8.22 -6.42 -14.15
C GLY A 114 7.87 -5.18 -14.99
N ARG A 115 7.48 -5.35 -16.25
CA ARG A 115 7.14 -4.26 -17.17
C ARG A 115 5.63 -4.06 -17.35
N ALA A 116 4.82 -4.63 -16.47
CA ALA A 116 3.38 -4.45 -16.51
C ALA A 116 3.01 -2.96 -16.38
N GLU A 117 2.06 -2.53 -17.21
CA GLU A 117 1.51 -1.18 -17.16
C GLU A 117 0.57 -1.01 -15.95
N LYS A 118 0.35 0.23 -15.52
CA LYS A 118 -0.53 0.55 -14.40
C LYS A 118 -1.96 0.03 -14.58
N GLU A 119 -2.49 0.14 -15.80
CA GLU A 119 -3.81 -0.34 -16.18
C GLU A 119 -3.91 -1.85 -16.02
N GLN A 120 -2.86 -2.58 -16.35
CA GLN A 120 -2.81 -4.03 -16.23
C GLN A 120 -2.76 -4.47 -14.76
N VAL A 121 -1.96 -3.81 -13.94
CA VAL A 121 -1.91 -4.08 -12.50
C VAL A 121 -3.28 -3.82 -11.87
N ARG A 122 -3.93 -2.69 -12.18
CA ARG A 122 -5.30 -2.39 -11.71
C ARG A 122 -6.29 -3.46 -12.12
N PHE A 123 -6.29 -3.85 -13.39
CA PHE A 123 -7.19 -4.88 -13.92
C PHE A 123 -7.03 -6.21 -13.16
N LEU A 124 -5.80 -6.62 -12.89
CA LEU A 124 -5.52 -7.85 -12.16
C LEU A 124 -5.97 -7.75 -10.69
N VAL A 125 -5.74 -6.62 -10.03
CA VAL A 125 -6.22 -6.36 -8.65
C VAL A 125 -7.74 -6.39 -8.59
N GLU A 126 -8.42 -5.73 -9.55
CA GLU A 126 -9.88 -5.73 -9.64
C GLU A 126 -10.44 -7.16 -9.77
N ASN A 127 -9.81 -7.97 -10.60
CA ASN A 127 -10.23 -9.37 -10.78
C ASN A 127 -9.95 -10.25 -9.55
N LEU A 128 -8.77 -10.10 -8.93
CA LEU A 128 -8.41 -10.88 -7.74
C LEU A 128 -9.32 -10.58 -6.55
N LEU A 129 -9.77 -9.34 -6.41
CA LEU A 129 -10.59 -8.90 -5.30
C LEU A 129 -12.09 -8.79 -5.65
N ASN A 130 -12.44 -8.96 -6.92
CA ASN A 130 -13.80 -8.77 -7.44
C ASN A 130 -14.39 -7.39 -7.07
N ILE A 131 -13.63 -6.33 -7.35
CA ILE A 131 -14.00 -4.92 -7.10
C ILE A 131 -13.81 -4.07 -8.34
N ASP A 132 -14.41 -2.88 -8.35
CA ASP A 132 -14.22 -1.86 -9.38
C ASP A 132 -13.44 -0.66 -8.79
N LEU A 133 -12.30 -0.33 -9.41
CA LEU A 133 -11.42 0.76 -8.98
C LEU A 133 -11.40 1.94 -9.96
N LYS A 134 -12.31 1.99 -10.94
CA LYS A 134 -12.33 3.04 -11.97
C LYS A 134 -12.42 4.45 -11.40
N GLU A 135 -13.19 4.64 -10.32
CA GLU A 135 -13.39 5.93 -9.67
C GLU A 135 -12.27 6.30 -8.68
N TYR A 136 -11.28 5.43 -8.52
CA TYR A 136 -10.15 5.63 -7.61
C TYR A 136 -8.86 5.94 -8.37
N PRO A 137 -7.93 6.74 -7.80
CA PRO A 137 -6.60 6.91 -8.37
C PRO A 137 -5.82 5.60 -8.35
N TYR A 138 -4.81 5.48 -9.22
CA TYR A 138 -3.95 4.29 -9.29
C TYR A 138 -3.24 3.97 -7.99
N ASP A 139 -3.00 4.99 -7.14
CA ASP A 139 -2.39 4.81 -5.81
C ASP A 139 -3.17 3.79 -4.96
N VAL A 140 -4.49 3.70 -5.12
CA VAL A 140 -5.33 2.72 -4.41
C VAL A 140 -5.09 1.31 -4.93
N SER A 141 -5.08 1.10 -6.24
CA SER A 141 -4.76 -0.21 -6.81
C SER A 141 -3.31 -0.62 -6.50
N ASP A 142 -2.36 0.32 -6.47
CA ASP A 142 -0.97 0.07 -6.09
C ASP A 142 -0.87 -0.36 -4.61
N ALA A 143 -1.63 0.27 -3.72
CA ALA A 143 -1.69 -0.11 -2.30
C ALA A 143 -2.27 -1.52 -2.09
N LEU A 144 -3.36 -1.85 -2.78
CA LEU A 144 -3.93 -3.20 -2.75
C LEU A 144 -2.98 -4.24 -3.35
N ALA A 145 -2.29 -3.88 -4.42
CA ALA A 145 -1.27 -4.73 -5.05
C ALA A 145 -0.12 -5.07 -4.09
N LEU A 146 0.31 -4.13 -3.26
CA LEU A 146 1.32 -4.37 -2.21
C LEU A 146 0.86 -5.42 -1.21
N ALA A 147 -0.37 -5.32 -0.73
CA ALA A 147 -0.94 -6.27 0.22
C ALA A 147 -1.05 -7.69 -0.40
N ILE A 148 -1.49 -7.79 -1.65
CA ILE A 148 -1.56 -9.06 -2.40
C ILE A 148 -0.16 -9.62 -2.63
N CYS A 149 0.81 -8.78 -3.00
CA CYS A 149 2.20 -9.16 -3.21
C CYS A 149 2.77 -9.84 -1.95
N HIS A 150 2.57 -9.23 -0.79
CA HIS A 150 3.04 -9.81 0.47
C HIS A 150 2.37 -11.16 0.76
N ALA A 151 1.07 -11.25 0.60
CA ALA A 151 0.35 -12.50 0.82
C ALA A 151 0.88 -13.64 -0.06
N ASN A 152 1.20 -13.36 -1.31
CA ASN A 152 1.79 -14.34 -2.22
C ASN A 152 3.21 -14.75 -1.80
N TYR A 153 4.04 -13.81 -1.34
CA TYR A 153 5.39 -14.13 -0.84
C TYR A 153 5.35 -15.03 0.40
N GLU A 154 4.45 -14.78 1.32
CA GLU A 154 4.28 -15.63 2.51
C GLU A 154 3.80 -17.04 2.14
N ALA A 155 2.89 -17.17 1.17
CA ALA A 155 2.39 -18.46 0.69
C ALA A 155 3.48 -19.35 0.07
N PHE A 156 4.55 -18.76 -0.48
CA PHE A 156 5.67 -19.51 -1.08
C PHE A 156 6.78 -19.85 -0.07
N ASN A 157 6.73 -19.31 1.15
CA ASN A 157 7.77 -19.51 2.18
C ASN A 157 7.35 -20.50 3.29
N PHE A 158 6.24 -21.22 3.10
CA PHE A 158 5.80 -22.30 3.99
C PHE A 158 6.11 -23.69 3.42
#